data_dd17fa49c20a96cfce71e2707c71e5df
#
_entry.id   dd17fa49c20a96cfce71e2707c71e5df
#
_cell.length_a   1.000
_cell.length_b   1.000
_cell.length_c   1.000
_cell.angle_alpha   90.00
_cell.angle_beta   90.00
_cell.angle_gamma   90.00
#
_symmetry.space_group_name_H-M   'P 1'
#
loop_
_entity.id
_entity.type
_entity.pdbx_description
1 polymer ?
#
loop_
_entity_poly.entity_id
_entity_poly.type
_entity_poly.pdbx_seq_one_letter_code
_entity_poly.pdbx_strand_id
1 'polypeptide(L)'
;MTYLLDANILIALCDELHAHHHDAHRWFKSIGRLSWATCPLTENAFIRITSKPTYPRSTGSVTEQMRVLRELCQIPGHQFWPDDVSLVRHEVWSSSDHASPADLTDLYLVALAVKREQKFATLDRTLPVHRIRGGQEALHLLGI
;
A
#
# COMPACT_ATOMS: atom_id res chain seq x y z
N MET A 1 -9.60 9.37 9.51
CA MET A 1 -9.18 8.01 9.12
C MET A 1 -7.85 8.08 8.37
N THR A 2 -6.89 7.28 8.72
CA THR A 2 -5.59 7.22 8.06
C THR A 2 -5.58 6.05 7.07
N TYR A 3 -5.01 6.28 5.89
CA TYR A 3 -4.93 5.28 4.83
C TYR A 3 -3.49 4.82 4.64
N LEU A 4 -3.21 3.54 4.94
CA LEU A 4 -1.96 2.91 4.52
C LEU A 4 -2.05 2.67 3.02
N LEU A 5 -1.16 3.27 2.24
CA LEU A 5 -1.21 3.15 0.79
C LEU A 5 -0.44 1.92 0.32
N ASP A 6 -1.13 1.06 -0.44
CA ASP A 6 -0.48 -0.03 -1.14
C ASP A 6 0.57 0.53 -2.13
N ALA A 7 1.61 -0.25 -2.38
CA ALA A 7 2.64 0.14 -3.34
C ALA A 7 2.05 0.50 -4.71
N ASN A 8 0.97 -0.17 -5.15
CA ASN A 8 0.33 0.14 -6.43
C ASN A 8 -0.23 1.56 -6.47
N ILE A 9 -0.73 2.09 -5.35
CA ILE A 9 -1.18 3.48 -5.28
C ILE A 9 0.01 4.43 -5.26
N LEU A 10 1.06 4.11 -4.49
CA LEU A 10 2.27 4.95 -4.46
C LEU A 10 2.86 5.09 -5.87
N ILE A 11 2.93 3.98 -6.61
CA ILE A 11 3.44 3.98 -7.98
C ILE A 11 2.54 4.82 -8.89
N ALA A 12 1.22 4.62 -8.80
CA ALA A 12 0.27 5.37 -9.62
C ALA A 12 0.35 6.87 -9.36
N LEU A 13 0.59 7.29 -8.12
CA LEU A 13 0.75 8.71 -7.78
C LEU A 13 2.01 9.31 -8.36
N CYS A 14 3.11 8.55 -8.38
CA CYS A 14 4.42 9.06 -8.79
C CYS A 14 4.70 8.91 -10.28
N ASP A 15 3.95 8.08 -11.00
CA ASP A 15 4.15 7.81 -12.43
C ASP A 15 2.99 8.40 -13.24
N GLU A 16 3.23 9.54 -13.86
CA GLU A 16 2.21 10.27 -14.62
C GLU A 16 1.62 9.48 -15.78
N LEU A 17 2.36 8.49 -16.29
CA LEU A 17 1.90 7.65 -17.41
C LEU A 17 1.24 6.35 -16.95
N HIS A 18 1.15 6.13 -15.65
CA HIS A 18 0.47 4.94 -15.10
C HIS A 18 -1.02 4.98 -15.45
N ALA A 19 -1.58 3.80 -15.78
CA ALA A 19 -2.99 3.69 -16.19
C ALA A 19 -3.96 4.28 -15.17
N HIS A 20 -3.62 4.18 -13.88
CA HIS A 20 -4.47 4.67 -12.78
C HIS A 20 -3.97 5.95 -12.13
N HIS A 21 -3.02 6.64 -12.78
CA HIS A 21 -2.46 7.89 -12.22
C HIS A 21 -3.55 8.91 -11.92
N HIS A 22 -4.44 9.14 -12.86
CA HIS A 22 -5.45 10.17 -12.75
C HIS A 22 -6.43 9.90 -11.61
N ASP A 23 -6.90 8.67 -11.50
CA ASP A 23 -7.84 8.28 -10.45
C ASP A 23 -7.19 8.28 -9.07
N ALA A 24 -5.97 7.76 -8.97
CA ALA A 24 -5.22 7.76 -7.71
C ALA A 24 -4.94 9.20 -7.25
N HIS A 25 -4.50 10.05 -8.17
CA HIS A 25 -4.18 11.44 -7.87
C HIS A 25 -5.43 12.21 -7.42
N ARG A 26 -6.57 12.02 -8.09
CA ARG A 26 -7.83 12.66 -7.73
C ARG A 26 -8.26 12.27 -6.31
N TRP A 27 -8.22 10.98 -6.00
CA TRP A 27 -8.56 10.50 -4.67
C TRP A 27 -7.60 11.03 -3.61
N PHE A 28 -6.31 10.97 -3.88
CA PHE A 28 -5.29 11.43 -2.94
C PHE A 28 -5.43 12.92 -2.66
N LYS A 29 -5.63 13.72 -3.69
CA LYS A 29 -5.77 15.16 -3.56
C LYS A 29 -6.97 15.56 -2.71
N SER A 30 -8.08 14.84 -2.84
CA SER A 30 -9.33 15.20 -2.17
C SER A 30 -9.50 14.54 -0.79
N ILE A 31 -8.95 13.35 -0.60
CA ILE A 31 -9.20 12.55 0.62
C ILE A 31 -7.90 12.04 1.23
N GLY A 32 -7.13 11.25 0.48
CA GLY A 32 -6.02 10.48 1.03
C GLY A 32 -4.96 11.32 1.71
N ARG A 33 -4.59 12.44 1.11
CA ARG A 33 -3.51 13.29 1.59
C ARG A 33 -3.74 13.90 2.98
N LEU A 34 -4.97 13.87 3.46
CA LEU A 34 -5.28 14.44 4.77
C LEU A 34 -4.64 13.63 5.90
N SER A 35 -4.58 12.32 5.75
CA SER A 35 -3.89 11.44 6.69
C SER A 35 -3.60 10.12 6.00
N TRP A 36 -2.35 9.82 5.78
CA TRP A 36 -1.92 8.64 5.02
C TRP A 36 -0.59 8.11 5.56
N ALA A 37 -0.28 6.87 5.22
CA ALA A 37 0.88 6.20 5.77
C ALA A 37 1.61 5.38 4.73
N THR A 38 2.90 5.22 4.96
CA THR A 38 3.75 4.20 4.38
C THR A 38 4.31 3.33 5.50
N CYS A 39 4.83 2.16 5.14
CA CYS A 39 5.53 1.29 6.06
C CYS A 39 6.74 0.68 5.34
N PRO A 40 7.67 0.01 6.06
CA PRO A 40 8.85 -0.56 5.40
C PRO A 40 8.54 -1.44 4.19
N LEU A 41 7.49 -2.25 4.25
CA LEU A 41 7.12 -3.13 3.13
C LEU A 41 6.65 -2.35 1.91
N THR A 42 5.80 -1.34 2.09
CA THR A 42 5.30 -0.55 0.94
C THR A 42 6.37 0.32 0.34
N GLU A 43 7.26 0.88 1.16
CA GLU A 43 8.40 1.66 0.68
C GLU A 43 9.38 0.78 -0.09
N ASN A 44 9.72 -0.39 0.47
CA ASN A 44 10.58 -1.35 -0.20
C ASN A 44 9.99 -1.76 -1.55
N ALA A 45 8.71 -2.10 -1.59
CA ALA A 45 8.03 -2.52 -2.82
C ALA A 45 8.04 -1.43 -3.88
N PHE A 46 7.77 -0.18 -3.51
CA PHE A 46 7.82 0.95 -4.42
C PHE A 46 9.19 1.06 -5.08
N ILE A 47 10.24 1.12 -4.26
CA ILE A 47 11.61 1.29 -4.75
C ILE A 47 12.02 0.11 -5.62
N ARG A 48 11.75 -1.12 -5.16
CA ARG A 48 12.13 -2.34 -5.86
C ARG A 48 11.46 -2.44 -7.23
N ILE A 49 10.17 -2.17 -7.30
CA ILE A 49 9.42 -2.30 -8.55
C ILE A 49 9.82 -1.20 -9.53
N THR A 50 9.85 0.04 -9.10
CA THR A 50 10.08 1.17 -10.01
C THR A 50 11.53 1.31 -10.46
N SER A 51 12.49 0.73 -9.73
CA SER A 51 13.90 0.76 -10.12
C SER A 51 14.30 -0.42 -11.02
N LYS A 52 13.44 -1.42 -11.22
CA LYS A 52 13.74 -2.53 -12.12
C LYS A 52 13.85 -2.04 -13.56
N PRO A 53 14.87 -2.53 -14.32
CA PRO A 53 14.98 -2.18 -15.74
C PRO A 53 13.73 -2.57 -16.55
N THR A 54 12.98 -3.56 -16.08
CA THR A 54 11.74 -4.04 -16.73
C THR A 54 10.53 -3.13 -16.46
N TYR A 55 10.61 -2.22 -15.50
CA TYR A 55 9.54 -1.25 -15.29
C TYR A 55 9.56 -0.25 -16.45
N PRO A 56 8.42 -0.03 -17.17
CA PRO A 56 8.43 0.71 -18.45
C PRO A 56 8.99 2.13 -18.36
N ARG A 57 8.85 2.78 -17.22
CA ARG A 57 9.30 4.17 -17.03
C ARG A 57 10.38 4.29 -15.97
N SER A 58 11.13 3.19 -15.78
CA SER A 58 12.21 3.17 -14.81
C SER A 58 13.40 4.00 -15.26
N THR A 59 14.01 4.70 -14.31
CA THR A 59 15.33 5.29 -14.49
C THR A 59 16.43 4.25 -14.28
N GLY A 60 16.09 3.05 -13.79
CA GLY A 60 17.05 2.00 -13.44
C GLY A 60 17.82 2.30 -12.15
N SER A 61 17.47 3.35 -11.42
CA SER A 61 18.23 3.82 -10.26
C SER A 61 17.41 3.71 -8.98
N VAL A 62 17.91 2.90 -8.03
CA VAL A 62 17.36 2.82 -6.67
C VAL A 62 17.43 4.18 -5.99
N THR A 63 18.55 4.87 -6.13
CA THR A 63 18.75 6.21 -5.51
C THR A 63 17.70 7.19 -6.02
N GLU A 64 17.43 7.19 -7.31
CA GLU A 64 16.43 8.09 -7.88
C GLU A 64 15.02 7.77 -7.39
N GLN A 65 14.66 6.50 -7.31
CA GLN A 65 13.33 6.11 -6.83
C GLN A 65 13.17 6.37 -5.33
N MET A 66 14.24 6.23 -4.55
CA MET A 66 14.23 6.65 -3.14
C MET A 66 13.94 8.15 -3.02
N ARG A 67 14.56 8.96 -3.89
CA ARG A 67 14.33 10.40 -3.89
C ARG A 67 12.88 10.74 -4.22
N VAL A 68 12.33 10.09 -5.23
CA VAL A 68 10.92 10.31 -5.63
C VAL A 68 9.97 10.01 -4.48
N LEU A 69 10.14 8.87 -3.83
CA LEU A 69 9.28 8.49 -2.71
C LEU A 69 9.48 9.42 -1.51
N ARG A 70 10.71 9.81 -1.24
CA ARG A 70 11.00 10.73 -0.14
C ARG A 70 10.28 12.06 -0.35
N GLU A 71 10.26 12.57 -1.57
CA GLU A 71 9.54 13.81 -1.89
C GLU A 71 8.03 13.66 -1.68
N LEU A 72 7.47 12.54 -2.10
CA LEU A 72 6.05 12.26 -1.85
C LEU A 72 5.76 12.27 -0.34
N CYS A 73 6.61 11.64 0.45
CA CYS A 73 6.43 11.55 1.90
C CYS A 73 6.58 12.89 2.61
N GLN A 74 7.05 13.94 1.95
CA GLN A 74 7.10 15.29 2.50
C GLN A 74 5.75 16.01 2.44
N ILE A 75 4.78 15.47 1.72
CA ILE A 75 3.44 16.04 1.68
C ILE A 75 2.82 15.92 3.08
N PRO A 76 2.32 17.03 3.66
CA PRO A 76 1.73 17.01 4.98
C PRO A 76 0.62 15.96 5.11
N GLY A 77 0.55 15.32 6.27
CA GLY A 77 -0.40 14.22 6.51
C GLY A 77 0.25 12.85 6.46
N HIS A 78 1.50 12.74 6.00
CA HIS A 78 2.23 11.47 5.96
C HIS A 78 2.61 10.98 7.35
N GLN A 79 2.45 9.67 7.56
CA GLN A 79 2.91 8.94 8.74
C GLN A 79 3.74 7.75 8.30
N PHE A 80 4.77 7.43 9.04
CA PHE A 80 5.52 6.18 8.87
C PHE A 80 5.06 5.20 9.93
N TRP A 81 4.59 4.00 9.49
CA TRP A 81 4.18 2.93 10.40
C TRP A 81 5.25 1.85 10.44
N PRO A 82 5.69 1.39 11.62
CA PRO A 82 6.52 0.20 11.68
C PRO A 82 5.75 -1.05 11.32
N ASP A 83 6.42 -2.07 10.79
CA ASP A 83 5.84 -3.38 10.49
C ASP A 83 5.79 -4.22 11.77
N ASP A 84 4.80 -4.03 12.60
CA ASP A 84 4.75 -4.59 13.96
C ASP A 84 3.58 -5.57 14.18
N VAL A 85 3.12 -6.23 13.14
CA VAL A 85 2.17 -7.33 13.21
C VAL A 85 2.91 -8.64 12.95
N SER A 86 2.50 -9.71 13.63
CA SER A 86 3.04 -11.05 13.41
C SER A 86 1.97 -11.98 12.83
N LEU A 87 2.21 -12.47 11.61
CA LEU A 87 1.29 -13.39 10.93
C LEU A 87 1.30 -14.80 11.53
N VAL A 88 2.25 -15.14 12.41
CA VAL A 88 2.23 -16.44 13.09
C VAL A 88 1.24 -16.45 14.26
N ARG A 89 0.69 -15.29 14.61
CA ARG A 89 -0.31 -15.18 15.66
C ARG A 89 -1.68 -15.50 15.07
N HIS A 90 -2.31 -16.53 15.60
CA HIS A 90 -3.54 -17.06 15.05
C HIS A 90 -4.70 -16.07 15.14
N GLU A 91 -4.71 -15.19 16.11
CA GLU A 91 -5.77 -14.18 16.29
C GLU A 91 -5.80 -13.12 15.20
N VAL A 92 -4.73 -13.00 14.38
CA VAL A 92 -4.70 -12.10 13.24
C VAL A 92 -5.64 -12.58 12.12
N TRP A 93 -5.84 -13.89 12.04
CA TRP A 93 -6.55 -14.53 10.95
C TRP A 93 -8.01 -14.84 11.29
N SER A 94 -8.89 -14.64 10.29
CA SER A 94 -10.20 -15.29 10.30
C SER A 94 -10.06 -16.72 9.79
N SER A 95 -9.29 -16.91 8.71
CA SER A 95 -9.00 -18.24 8.16
C SER A 95 -7.71 -18.19 7.35
N SER A 96 -6.70 -18.94 7.79
CA SER A 96 -5.45 -19.11 7.04
C SER A 96 -5.47 -20.33 6.14
N ASP A 97 -6.45 -21.21 6.31
CA ASP A 97 -6.54 -22.44 5.52
C ASP A 97 -6.67 -22.11 4.04
N HIS A 98 -5.79 -22.71 3.25
CA HIS A 98 -5.75 -22.52 1.78
C HIS A 98 -5.41 -21.09 1.33
N ALA A 99 -4.85 -20.26 2.22
CA ALA A 99 -4.34 -18.96 1.83
C ALA A 99 -3.20 -19.11 0.82
N SER A 100 -3.22 -18.29 -0.22
CA SER A 100 -2.14 -18.31 -1.21
C SER A 100 -0.90 -17.61 -0.68
N PRO A 101 0.30 -18.22 -0.79
CA PRO A 101 1.54 -17.52 -0.44
C PRO A 101 1.71 -16.20 -1.18
N ALA A 102 1.20 -16.09 -2.41
CA ALA A 102 1.30 -14.87 -3.21
C ALA A 102 0.56 -13.69 -2.59
N ASP A 103 -0.43 -13.94 -1.74
CA ASP A 103 -1.24 -12.89 -1.10
C ASP A 103 -0.68 -12.44 0.26
N LEU A 104 0.36 -13.09 0.78
CA LEU A 104 0.78 -12.89 2.17
C LEU A 104 1.21 -11.47 2.48
N THR A 105 1.96 -10.82 1.59
CA THR A 105 2.42 -9.45 1.85
C THR A 105 1.22 -8.49 1.93
N ASP A 106 0.29 -8.61 1.00
CA ASP A 106 -0.89 -7.73 0.99
C ASP A 106 -1.80 -8.02 2.18
N LEU A 107 -1.98 -9.30 2.55
CA LEU A 107 -2.75 -9.65 3.74
C LEU A 107 -2.08 -9.12 5.01
N TYR A 108 -0.75 -9.11 5.05
CA TYR A 108 -0.02 -8.49 6.14
C TYR A 108 -0.34 -7.00 6.25
N LEU A 109 -0.37 -6.30 5.12
CA LEU A 109 -0.68 -4.86 5.10
C LEU A 109 -2.10 -4.58 5.58
N VAL A 110 -3.05 -5.44 5.22
CA VAL A 110 -4.41 -5.38 5.76
C VAL A 110 -4.39 -5.55 7.28
N ALA A 111 -3.66 -6.55 7.78
CA ALA A 111 -3.55 -6.81 9.22
C ALA A 111 -2.92 -5.62 9.96
N LEU A 112 -1.95 -4.97 9.33
CA LEU A 112 -1.30 -3.78 9.89
C LEU A 112 -2.31 -2.64 10.08
N ALA A 113 -3.15 -2.42 9.07
CA ALA A 113 -4.22 -1.41 9.14
C ALA A 113 -5.25 -1.77 10.21
N VAL A 114 -5.65 -3.04 10.28
CA VAL A 114 -6.59 -3.53 11.30
C VAL A 114 -6.06 -3.25 12.71
N LYS A 115 -4.79 -3.56 12.95
CA LYS A 115 -4.18 -3.34 14.26
C LYS A 115 -4.30 -1.88 14.70
N ARG A 116 -4.20 -0.95 13.76
CA ARG A 116 -4.27 0.48 14.04
C ARG A 116 -5.68 1.06 13.93
N GLU A 117 -6.67 0.20 13.66
CA GLU A 117 -8.06 0.64 13.45
C GLU A 117 -8.14 1.69 12.34
N GLN A 118 -7.35 1.51 11.29
CA GLN A 118 -7.25 2.41 10.14
C GLN A 118 -7.57 1.64 8.85
N LYS A 119 -7.33 2.27 7.71
CA LYS A 119 -7.66 1.68 6.40
C LYS A 119 -6.41 1.27 5.62
N PHE A 120 -6.55 0.22 4.82
CA PHE A 120 -5.59 -0.14 3.78
C PHE A 120 -6.19 0.22 2.43
N ALA A 121 -5.57 1.16 1.73
CA ALA A 121 -6.03 1.62 0.43
C ALA A 121 -5.27 0.90 -0.68
N THR A 122 -5.99 0.33 -1.63
CA THR A 122 -5.40 -0.44 -2.74
C THR A 122 -6.22 -0.30 -4.01
N LEU A 123 -5.57 -0.59 -5.14
CA LEU A 123 -6.22 -0.74 -6.44
C LEU A 123 -6.63 -2.19 -6.71
N ASP A 124 -6.17 -3.14 -5.89
CA ASP A 124 -6.38 -4.57 -6.12
C ASP A 124 -7.76 -5.02 -5.65
N ARG A 125 -8.64 -5.34 -6.60
CA ARG A 125 -10.01 -5.79 -6.33
C ARG A 125 -10.10 -7.27 -5.96
N THR A 126 -8.99 -8.01 -6.10
CA THR A 126 -9.02 -9.48 -5.92
C THR A 126 -8.47 -9.93 -4.58
N LEU A 127 -8.00 -9.02 -3.76
CA LEU A 127 -7.37 -9.34 -2.47
C LEU A 127 -8.39 -9.97 -1.52
N PRO A 128 -8.12 -11.19 -1.00
CA PRO A 128 -9.06 -11.90 -0.15
C PRO A 128 -8.99 -11.41 1.31
N VAL A 129 -9.40 -10.17 1.53
CA VAL A 129 -9.29 -9.50 2.85
C VAL A 129 -10.10 -10.19 3.96
N HIS A 130 -11.10 -11.00 3.59
CA HIS A 130 -11.91 -11.77 4.55
C HIS A 130 -11.07 -12.77 5.36
N ARG A 131 -9.88 -13.13 4.88
CA ARG A 131 -8.96 -14.02 5.60
C ARG A 131 -8.35 -13.38 6.84
N ILE A 132 -8.30 -12.06 6.88
CA ILE A 132 -7.79 -11.30 8.03
C ILE A 132 -8.97 -10.85 8.87
N ARG A 133 -8.85 -11.05 10.20
CA ARG A 133 -9.89 -10.59 11.12
C ARG A 133 -10.00 -9.07 11.05
N GLY A 134 -11.21 -8.57 10.77
CA GLY A 134 -11.45 -7.14 10.56
C GLY A 134 -11.01 -6.63 9.19
N GLY A 135 -10.58 -7.52 8.29
CA GLY A 135 -10.02 -7.10 7.00
C GLY A 135 -11.00 -6.39 6.09
N GLN A 136 -12.27 -6.81 6.08
CA GLN A 136 -13.26 -6.14 5.22
C GLN A 136 -13.49 -4.70 5.63
N GLU A 137 -13.56 -4.42 6.91
CA GLU A 137 -13.76 -3.07 7.43
C GLU A 137 -12.54 -2.20 7.19
N ALA A 138 -11.35 -2.79 7.15
CA ALA A 138 -10.10 -2.05 6.92
C ALA A 138 -9.86 -1.74 5.44
N LEU A 139 -10.48 -2.48 4.52
CA LEU A 139 -10.24 -2.31 3.10
C LEU A 139 -10.85 -1.02 2.57
N HIS A 140 -10.05 -0.27 1.81
CA HIS A 140 -10.53 0.83 0.99
C HIS A 140 -10.06 0.62 -0.45
N LEU A 141 -10.98 0.24 -1.33
CA LEU A 141 -10.67 0.13 -2.76
C LEU A 141 -10.85 1.49 -3.42
N LEU A 142 -9.87 1.92 -4.21
CA LEU A 142 -10.04 3.11 -5.01
C LEU A 142 -11.07 2.83 -6.10
N GLY A 143 -12.05 3.72 -6.23
CA GLY A 143 -13.05 3.64 -7.30
C GLY A 143 -12.42 3.99 -8.63
N ILE A 144 -12.47 3.05 -9.55
CA ILE A 144 -11.91 3.20 -10.88
C ILE A 144 -12.97 2.83 -11.92
#